data_6ec3994bfdd96231610eb6e689758a05
#
_entry.id   6ec3994bfdd96231610eb6e689758a05
#
_cell.length_a   1.000
_cell.length_b   1.000
_cell.length_c   1.000
_cell.angle_alpha   90.00
_cell.angle_beta   90.00
_cell.angle_gamma   90.00
#
_symmetry.space_group_name_H-M   'P 1'
#
loop_
_entity.id
_entity.type
_entity.pdbx_description
1 polymer ?
#
loop_
_entity_poly.entity_id
_entity_poly.type
_entity_poly.pdbx_seq_one_letter_code
_entity_poly.pdbx_strand_id
1 'polypeptide(L)'
;MATPKEAKDVLKRFWIETPSWAYGNSGTRFKVFAQSGVPRDPYEKIADAAQVHKFTGAAPSVALHIPWDKVDDYKHLADYAADLGVRLGTINANTFQDDDYKLGSVCHPDAKIRQKAVDHLYECIEIMGKTGSTDVKLWFADGTNYPGQDNLAERQDRLAQSLRKCYDRLGPDQRMLLEYKFFEPAFYSTDVPDWGTSYVHCLELGEKAMVCVDTGHHAPGTNIEYIVAFLLRKKRLGAFDFNSRFYADD
;
A
#
# COMPACT_ATOMS: atom_id res chain seq x y z
N MET A 1 -28.34 11.87 8.56
CA MET A 1 -27.05 11.91 9.24
C MET A 1 -27.08 10.87 10.35
N ALA A 2 -25.99 10.11 10.55
CA ALA A 2 -25.90 9.17 11.65
C ALA A 2 -25.92 9.88 13.01
N THR A 3 -26.57 9.31 13.99
CA THR A 3 -26.57 9.82 15.37
C THR A 3 -25.21 9.57 16.03
N PRO A 4 -24.83 10.32 17.08
CA PRO A 4 -23.60 10.06 17.83
C PRO A 4 -23.49 8.62 18.38
N LYS A 5 -24.63 7.98 18.71
CA LYS A 5 -24.67 6.61 19.18
C LYS A 5 -24.30 5.64 18.04
N GLU A 6 -24.92 5.78 16.87
CA GLU A 6 -24.62 4.96 15.69
C GLU A 6 -23.14 5.10 15.27
N ALA A 7 -22.60 6.33 15.29
CA ALA A 7 -21.18 6.54 15.00
C ALA A 7 -20.27 5.80 16.00
N LYS A 8 -20.55 5.90 17.31
CA LYS A 8 -19.82 5.15 18.35
C LYS A 8 -19.89 3.65 18.18
N ASP A 9 -21.06 3.11 17.81
CA ASP A 9 -21.26 1.68 17.62
C ASP A 9 -20.53 1.15 16.37
N VAL A 10 -20.35 1.99 15.34
CA VAL A 10 -19.49 1.67 14.18
C VAL A 10 -18.03 1.69 14.58
N LEU A 11 -17.56 2.73 15.29
CA LEU A 11 -16.18 2.85 15.72
C LEU A 11 -15.73 1.71 16.63
N LYS A 12 -16.60 1.15 17.48
CA LYS A 12 -16.28 -0.04 18.28
C LYS A 12 -16.00 -1.30 17.47
N ARG A 13 -16.46 -1.34 16.23
CA ARG A 13 -16.24 -2.44 15.29
C ARG A 13 -15.22 -2.13 14.22
N PHE A 14 -14.61 -0.95 14.31
CA PHE A 14 -13.57 -0.53 13.40
C PHE A 14 -12.23 -1.16 13.83
N TRP A 15 -11.69 -2.00 12.97
CA TRP A 15 -10.41 -2.67 13.21
C TRP A 15 -9.30 -1.98 12.43
N ILE A 16 -8.15 -1.91 13.07
CA ILE A 16 -6.94 -1.32 12.50
C ILE A 16 -6.03 -2.47 12.06
N GLU A 17 -5.38 -2.30 10.94
CA GLU A 17 -4.28 -3.12 10.49
C GLU A 17 -2.97 -2.39 10.80
N THR A 18 -2.06 -3.06 11.49
CA THR A 18 -0.74 -2.49 11.77
C THR A 18 0.26 -2.90 10.70
N PRO A 19 1.15 -1.99 10.24
CA PRO A 19 2.15 -2.32 9.26
C PRO A 19 3.34 -3.06 9.89
N SER A 20 3.75 -4.21 9.34
CA SER A 20 4.89 -4.98 9.83
C SER A 20 6.16 -4.15 9.91
N TRP A 21 6.34 -3.26 8.94
CA TRP A 21 7.54 -2.42 8.83
C TRP A 21 7.65 -1.35 9.92
N ALA A 22 6.56 -1.00 10.60
CA ALA A 22 6.62 -0.11 11.76
C ALA A 22 7.31 -0.76 12.99
N TYR A 23 7.38 -2.10 13.02
CA TYR A 23 8.04 -2.83 14.10
C TYR A 23 9.53 -3.09 13.84
N GLY A 24 10.00 -2.97 12.60
CA GLY A 24 11.35 -3.30 12.18
C GLY A 24 12.20 -2.10 11.76
N ASN A 25 13.48 -2.36 11.48
CA ASN A 25 14.36 -1.38 10.83
C ASN A 25 14.10 -1.37 9.33
N SER A 26 13.07 -0.69 8.90
CA SER A 26 12.68 -0.56 7.49
C SER A 26 12.36 0.89 7.15
N GLY A 27 12.45 1.23 5.91
CA GLY A 27 12.21 2.58 5.42
C GLY A 27 12.10 2.64 3.90
N THR A 28 11.81 3.81 3.35
CA THR A 28 11.66 4.03 1.92
C THR A 28 13.01 4.21 1.22
N ARG A 29 13.31 5.37 0.68
CA ARG A 29 14.57 5.67 -0.02
C ARG A 29 15.66 6.30 0.87
N PHE A 30 15.30 6.63 2.10
CA PHE A 30 16.25 7.19 3.07
C PHE A 30 16.99 6.10 3.83
N LYS A 31 18.13 6.47 4.38
CA LYS A 31 18.87 5.60 5.29
C LYS A 31 18.06 5.35 6.55
N VAL A 32 17.93 4.09 6.92
CA VAL A 32 17.37 3.66 8.18
C VAL A 32 18.50 3.45 9.19
N PHE A 33 18.35 4.00 10.37
CA PHE A 33 19.29 3.78 11.48
C PHE A 33 18.87 2.54 12.26
N ALA A 34 19.75 1.55 12.34
CA ALA A 34 19.49 0.33 13.09
C ALA A 34 19.32 0.66 14.58
N GLN A 35 18.26 0.14 15.16
CA GLN A 35 17.95 0.23 16.57
C GLN A 35 18.09 -1.15 17.23
N SER A 36 18.58 -1.19 18.48
CA SER A 36 18.65 -2.42 19.25
C SER A 36 17.25 -2.81 19.74
N GLY A 37 16.97 -4.11 19.78
CA GLY A 37 15.74 -4.65 20.34
C GLY A 37 14.52 -4.63 19.40
N VAL A 38 14.67 -4.13 18.16
CA VAL A 38 13.59 -4.24 17.17
C VAL A 38 13.53 -5.65 16.55
N PRO A 39 12.35 -6.09 16.12
CA PRO A 39 12.16 -7.32 15.36
C PRO A 39 13.07 -7.44 14.13
N ARG A 40 13.61 -8.63 13.91
CA ARG A 40 14.59 -8.93 12.86
C ARG A 40 13.98 -9.64 11.64
N ASP A 41 12.87 -10.32 11.88
CA ASP A 41 12.17 -11.12 10.87
C ASP A 41 10.65 -10.97 11.02
N PRO A 42 9.85 -11.46 10.06
CA PRO A 42 8.40 -11.31 10.12
C PRO A 42 7.73 -12.02 11.30
N TYR A 43 8.32 -13.09 11.85
CA TYR A 43 7.75 -13.77 13.04
C TYR A 43 7.84 -12.87 14.27
N GLU A 44 9.00 -12.27 14.49
CA GLU A 44 9.20 -11.31 15.59
C GLU A 44 8.28 -10.08 15.43
N LYS A 45 8.13 -9.54 14.21
CA LYS A 45 7.22 -8.42 13.92
C LYS A 45 5.75 -8.77 14.22
N ILE A 46 5.32 -9.97 13.83
CA ILE A 46 3.95 -10.44 14.11
C ILE A 46 3.73 -10.64 15.60
N ALA A 47 4.74 -11.14 16.34
CA ALA A 47 4.65 -11.27 17.80
C ALA A 47 4.45 -9.91 18.47
N ASP A 48 5.18 -8.87 18.06
CA ASP A 48 5.01 -7.51 18.56
C ASP A 48 3.63 -6.93 18.20
N ALA A 49 3.18 -7.13 16.96
CA ALA A 49 1.83 -6.73 16.55
C ALA A 49 0.74 -7.42 17.36
N ALA A 50 0.92 -8.71 17.69
CA ALA A 50 -0.01 -9.44 18.54
C ALA A 50 -0.05 -8.86 19.97
N GLN A 51 1.10 -8.36 20.52
CA GLN A 51 1.10 -7.64 21.79
C GLN A 51 0.29 -6.34 21.70
N VAL A 52 0.43 -5.58 20.62
CA VAL A 52 -0.38 -4.37 20.40
C VAL A 52 -1.86 -4.73 20.37
N HIS A 53 -2.25 -5.77 19.62
CA HIS A 53 -3.65 -6.22 19.61
C HIS A 53 -4.13 -6.66 20.98
N LYS A 54 -3.33 -7.44 21.71
CA LYS A 54 -3.66 -7.92 23.07
C LYS A 54 -3.97 -6.78 24.03
N PHE A 55 -3.22 -5.67 23.97
CA PHE A 55 -3.41 -4.54 24.89
C PHE A 55 -4.50 -3.57 24.42
N THR A 56 -4.73 -3.44 23.12
CA THR A 56 -5.68 -2.46 22.57
C THR A 56 -7.04 -3.04 22.21
N GLY A 57 -7.08 -4.33 21.85
CA GLY A 57 -8.27 -4.99 21.29
C GLY A 57 -8.68 -4.48 19.91
N ALA A 58 -7.87 -3.61 19.27
CA ALA A 58 -8.27 -2.87 18.08
C ALA A 58 -7.50 -3.24 16.80
N ALA A 59 -6.36 -3.95 16.91
CA ALA A 59 -5.44 -4.21 15.79
C ALA A 59 -5.27 -5.73 15.49
N PRO A 60 -6.32 -6.43 15.03
CA PRO A 60 -6.26 -7.88 14.81
C PRO A 60 -5.59 -8.29 13.49
N SER A 61 -5.06 -7.34 12.71
CA SER A 61 -4.47 -7.59 11.39
C SER A 61 -3.09 -6.96 11.26
N VAL A 62 -2.19 -7.64 10.52
CA VAL A 62 -0.83 -7.18 10.23
C VAL A 62 -0.61 -7.17 8.73
N ALA A 63 -0.30 -6.00 8.16
CA ALA A 63 0.10 -5.87 6.76
C ALA A 63 1.55 -6.33 6.58
N LEU A 64 1.83 -7.05 5.51
CA LEU A 64 3.18 -7.47 5.13
C LEU A 64 3.75 -6.58 4.03
N HIS A 65 5.06 -6.41 4.01
CA HIS A 65 5.79 -5.69 2.97
C HIS A 65 6.84 -6.58 2.30
N ILE A 66 6.68 -6.87 1.04
CA ILE A 66 7.55 -7.78 0.31
C ILE A 66 8.60 -6.98 -0.48
N PRO A 67 9.89 -7.28 -0.34
CA PRO A 67 10.51 -8.49 0.26
C PRO A 67 10.93 -8.38 1.73
N TRP A 68 10.61 -7.30 2.46
CA TRP A 68 11.04 -7.14 3.87
C TRP A 68 10.51 -8.24 4.80
N ASP A 69 9.37 -8.83 4.44
CA ASP A 69 8.72 -9.92 5.18
C ASP A 69 8.74 -11.24 4.39
N LYS A 70 9.75 -11.42 3.54
CA LYS A 70 9.88 -12.64 2.74
C LYS A 70 10.22 -13.84 3.61
N VAL A 71 9.46 -14.92 3.42
CA VAL A 71 9.68 -16.24 4.05
C VAL A 71 9.50 -17.34 3.00
N ASP A 72 10.01 -18.52 3.29
CA ASP A 72 9.86 -19.69 2.41
C ASP A 72 8.45 -20.28 2.47
N ASP A 73 7.82 -20.24 3.65
CA ASP A 73 6.47 -20.79 3.90
C ASP A 73 5.51 -19.74 4.47
N TYR A 74 4.77 -19.10 3.58
CA TYR A 74 3.76 -18.11 3.96
C TYR A 74 2.52 -18.71 4.64
N LYS A 75 2.24 -20.00 4.37
CA LYS A 75 1.15 -20.67 5.08
C LYS A 75 1.51 -20.87 6.55
N HIS A 76 2.73 -21.33 6.82
CA HIS A 76 3.22 -21.43 8.20
C HIS A 76 3.25 -20.08 8.91
N LEU A 77 3.62 -18.99 8.21
CA LEU A 77 3.57 -17.64 8.77
C LEU A 77 2.13 -17.21 9.13
N ALA A 78 1.16 -17.56 8.27
CA ALA A 78 -0.26 -17.27 8.54
C ALA A 78 -0.81 -18.08 9.73
N ASP A 79 -0.46 -19.37 9.81
CA ASP A 79 -0.83 -20.24 10.93
C ASP A 79 -0.23 -19.69 12.24
N TYR A 80 1.05 -19.28 12.23
CA TYR A 80 1.71 -18.64 13.38
C TYR A 80 1.01 -17.35 13.83
N ALA A 81 0.63 -16.48 12.89
CA ALA A 81 -0.13 -15.27 13.20
C ALA A 81 -1.48 -15.59 13.86
N ALA A 82 -2.20 -16.61 13.34
CA ALA A 82 -3.48 -17.05 13.89
C ALA A 82 -3.33 -17.61 15.31
N ASP A 83 -2.28 -18.37 15.61
CA ASP A 83 -1.99 -18.88 16.94
C ASP A 83 -1.74 -17.74 17.97
N LEU A 84 -1.24 -16.61 17.52
CA LEU A 84 -1.06 -15.39 18.33
C LEU A 84 -2.33 -14.51 18.40
N GLY A 85 -3.41 -14.89 17.72
CA GLY A 85 -4.69 -14.17 17.76
C GLY A 85 -4.76 -12.98 16.79
N VAL A 86 -3.85 -12.90 15.81
CA VAL A 86 -3.88 -11.91 14.72
C VAL A 86 -3.92 -12.61 13.37
N ARG A 87 -4.21 -11.87 12.30
CA ARG A 87 -4.20 -12.38 10.93
C ARG A 87 -3.23 -11.60 10.06
N LEU A 88 -2.80 -12.20 8.97
CA LEU A 88 -2.11 -11.48 7.90
C LEU A 88 -3.15 -10.75 7.04
N GLY A 89 -2.87 -9.49 6.78
CA GLY A 89 -3.76 -8.60 6.05
C GLY A 89 -3.21 -8.22 4.67
N THR A 90 -3.15 -6.93 4.39
CA THR A 90 -2.71 -6.40 3.09
C THR A 90 -1.27 -6.80 2.76
N ILE A 91 -1.02 -7.17 1.51
CA ILE A 91 0.33 -7.39 0.97
C ILE A 91 0.78 -6.11 0.25
N ASN A 92 1.90 -5.54 0.70
CA ASN A 92 2.49 -4.33 0.13
C ASN A 92 3.71 -4.69 -0.73
N ALA A 93 3.79 -4.13 -1.93
CA ALA A 93 4.88 -4.39 -2.85
C ALA A 93 5.97 -3.31 -2.75
N ASN A 94 7.24 -3.73 -2.70
CA ASN A 94 8.38 -2.82 -2.78
C ASN A 94 8.83 -2.67 -4.23
N THR A 95 8.47 -1.57 -4.84
CA THR A 95 8.86 -1.21 -6.21
C THR A 95 9.73 0.05 -6.25
N PHE A 96 10.44 0.37 -5.14
CA PHE A 96 11.15 1.64 -5.00
C PHE A 96 12.58 1.53 -4.45
N GLN A 97 13.01 0.39 -3.88
CA GLN A 97 14.35 0.27 -3.29
C GLN A 97 15.40 -0.38 -4.20
N ASP A 98 14.97 -1.15 -5.20
CA ASP A 98 15.92 -1.79 -6.13
C ASP A 98 16.63 -0.74 -6.98
N ASP A 99 17.95 -0.90 -7.18
CA ASP A 99 18.79 0.05 -7.94
C ASP A 99 18.31 0.23 -9.38
N ASP A 100 17.67 -0.78 -9.97
CA ASP A 100 17.10 -0.70 -11.31
C ASP A 100 15.93 0.30 -11.37
N TYR A 101 15.26 0.57 -10.24
CA TYR A 101 14.07 1.44 -10.19
C TYR A 101 14.37 2.93 -10.06
N LYS A 102 15.63 3.36 -10.21
CA LYS A 102 16.02 4.77 -10.10
C LYS A 102 15.33 5.71 -11.11
N LEU A 103 14.86 5.19 -12.25
CA LEU A 103 14.08 5.94 -13.25
C LEU A 103 12.61 5.53 -13.30
N GLY A 104 12.16 4.81 -12.29
CA GLY A 104 10.82 4.25 -12.16
C GLY A 104 10.82 2.72 -12.17
N SER A 105 9.74 2.13 -11.73
CA SER A 105 9.50 0.69 -11.70
C SER A 105 8.55 0.27 -12.84
N VAL A 106 7.26 0.35 -12.59
CA VAL A 106 6.20 0.01 -13.57
C VAL A 106 6.08 1.02 -14.70
N CYS A 107 6.63 2.23 -14.53
CA CYS A 107 6.69 3.30 -15.53
C CYS A 107 8.05 3.40 -16.24
N HIS A 108 9.04 2.59 -15.87
CA HIS A 108 10.41 2.67 -16.40
C HIS A 108 10.43 2.59 -17.94
N PRO A 109 11.27 3.40 -18.63
CA PRO A 109 11.37 3.36 -20.10
C PRO A 109 11.87 2.00 -20.63
N ASP A 110 12.74 1.29 -19.90
CA ASP A 110 13.17 -0.06 -20.27
C ASP A 110 12.08 -1.11 -19.91
N ALA A 111 11.63 -1.83 -20.95
CA ALA A 111 10.59 -2.86 -20.81
C ALA A 111 11.01 -4.03 -19.90
N LYS A 112 12.31 -4.35 -19.81
CA LYS A 112 12.80 -5.43 -18.94
C LYS A 112 12.65 -5.05 -17.46
N ILE A 113 12.95 -3.80 -17.12
CA ILE A 113 12.80 -3.30 -15.74
C ILE A 113 11.32 -3.20 -15.38
N ARG A 114 10.46 -2.73 -16.31
CA ARG A 114 9.01 -2.78 -16.07
C ARG A 114 8.50 -4.20 -15.84
N GLN A 115 8.98 -5.18 -16.61
CA GLN A 115 8.58 -6.57 -16.42
C GLN A 115 9.07 -7.11 -15.09
N LYS A 116 10.30 -6.84 -14.65
CA LYS A 116 10.81 -7.17 -13.32
C LYS A 116 9.89 -6.66 -12.21
N ALA A 117 9.44 -5.39 -12.32
CA ALA A 117 8.51 -4.82 -11.35
C ALA A 117 7.14 -5.52 -11.39
N VAL A 118 6.60 -5.80 -12.58
CA VAL A 118 5.33 -6.53 -12.73
C VAL A 118 5.44 -7.96 -12.18
N ASP A 119 6.57 -8.65 -12.38
CA ASP A 119 6.79 -10.00 -11.84
C ASP A 119 6.81 -10.00 -10.32
N HIS A 120 7.38 -8.94 -9.69
CA HIS A 120 7.31 -8.76 -8.24
C HIS A 120 5.86 -8.52 -7.76
N LEU A 121 5.06 -7.74 -8.50
CA LEU A 121 3.64 -7.58 -8.19
C LEU A 121 2.87 -8.91 -8.34
N TYR A 122 3.22 -9.74 -9.30
CA TYR A 122 2.66 -11.09 -9.40
C TYR A 122 3.02 -11.96 -8.20
N GLU A 123 4.29 -11.91 -7.72
CA GLU A 123 4.72 -12.58 -6.48
C GLU A 123 3.84 -12.14 -5.30
N CYS A 124 3.59 -10.84 -5.14
CA CYS A 124 2.72 -10.32 -4.08
C CYS A 124 1.29 -10.86 -4.18
N ILE A 125 0.72 -10.94 -5.39
CA ILE A 125 -0.62 -11.50 -5.61
C ILE A 125 -0.67 -13.00 -5.27
N GLU A 126 0.39 -13.76 -5.58
CA GLU A 126 0.50 -15.17 -5.22
C GLU A 126 0.62 -15.37 -3.69
N ILE A 127 1.34 -14.48 -3.00
CA ILE A 127 1.45 -14.47 -1.54
C ILE A 127 0.07 -14.25 -0.91
N MET A 128 -0.79 -13.39 -1.47
CA MET A 128 -2.16 -13.23 -0.99
C MET A 128 -2.91 -14.57 -0.93
N GLY A 129 -2.77 -15.40 -1.96
CA GLY A 129 -3.40 -16.73 -2.00
C GLY A 129 -2.87 -17.68 -0.91
N LYS A 130 -1.61 -17.54 -0.50
CA LYS A 130 -0.97 -18.37 0.52
C LYS A 130 -1.28 -17.90 1.95
N THR A 131 -1.52 -16.62 2.13
CA THR A 131 -1.79 -15.98 3.44
C THR A 131 -3.26 -15.80 3.76
N GLY A 132 -4.15 -15.99 2.77
CA GLY A 132 -5.56 -15.66 2.90
C GLY A 132 -5.85 -14.16 2.83
N SER A 133 -4.88 -13.35 2.40
CA SER A 133 -5.04 -11.91 2.21
C SER A 133 -5.95 -11.61 1.01
N THR A 134 -6.73 -10.55 1.12
CA THR A 134 -7.67 -10.13 0.06
C THR A 134 -7.18 -8.90 -0.71
N ASP A 135 -6.17 -8.21 -0.21
CA ASP A 135 -5.75 -6.92 -0.75
C ASP A 135 -4.25 -6.90 -1.07
N VAL A 136 -3.89 -6.46 -2.28
CA VAL A 136 -2.55 -6.00 -2.61
C VAL A 136 -2.55 -4.49 -2.68
N LYS A 137 -1.64 -3.83 -1.96
CA LYS A 137 -1.48 -2.37 -1.98
C LYS A 137 -0.28 -1.97 -2.82
N LEU A 138 -0.51 -1.04 -3.72
CA LEU A 138 0.46 -0.52 -4.66
C LEU A 138 0.65 0.97 -4.39
N TRP A 139 1.81 1.30 -3.84
CA TRP A 139 2.35 2.64 -3.73
C TRP A 139 3.60 2.74 -4.60
N PHE A 140 3.63 3.70 -5.51
CA PHE A 140 4.73 3.88 -6.43
C PHE A 140 5.50 5.16 -6.10
N ALA A 141 6.83 5.03 -6.01
CA ALA A 141 7.73 6.17 -5.96
C ALA A 141 8.20 6.62 -7.36
N ASP A 142 7.60 6.06 -8.39
CA ASP A 142 7.85 6.43 -9.79
C ASP A 142 7.43 7.87 -10.04
N GLY A 143 8.24 8.63 -10.78
CA GLY A 143 7.88 10.00 -11.10
C GLY A 143 8.97 10.77 -11.83
N THR A 144 8.65 11.97 -12.29
CA THR A 144 9.58 12.93 -12.89
C THR A 144 9.01 14.35 -12.84
N ASN A 145 9.89 15.38 -12.79
CA ASN A 145 9.46 16.77 -12.77
C ASN A 145 9.39 17.40 -14.18
N TYR A 146 10.08 16.82 -15.16
CA TYR A 146 10.32 17.50 -16.43
C TYR A 146 10.00 16.60 -17.64
N PRO A 147 9.27 17.13 -18.63
CA PRO A 147 9.07 16.41 -19.90
C PRO A 147 10.37 16.05 -20.62
N GLY A 148 11.46 16.79 -20.36
CA GLY A 148 12.79 16.50 -20.93
C GLY A 148 13.52 15.32 -20.29
N GLN A 149 13.08 14.85 -19.14
CA GLN A 149 13.62 13.65 -18.49
C GLN A 149 12.95 12.37 -19.00
N ASP A 150 11.64 12.44 -19.25
CA ASP A 150 10.86 11.35 -19.82
C ASP A 150 9.55 11.93 -20.41
N ASN A 151 8.94 11.23 -21.33
CA ASN A 151 7.64 11.58 -21.87
C ASN A 151 6.53 11.27 -20.86
N LEU A 152 5.91 12.32 -20.30
CA LEU A 152 4.90 12.19 -19.26
C LEU A 152 3.66 11.39 -19.72
N ALA A 153 3.24 11.53 -20.98
CA ALA A 153 2.12 10.76 -21.50
C ALA A 153 2.47 9.28 -21.63
N GLU A 154 3.65 8.96 -22.17
CA GLU A 154 4.10 7.57 -22.28
C GLU A 154 4.31 6.91 -20.89
N ARG A 155 4.69 7.70 -19.85
CA ARG A 155 4.76 7.17 -18.48
C ARG A 155 3.39 6.71 -18.00
N GLN A 156 2.34 7.49 -18.24
CA GLN A 156 0.96 7.11 -17.89
C GLN A 156 0.50 5.88 -18.68
N ASP A 157 0.84 5.78 -19.96
CA ASP A 157 0.52 4.60 -20.78
C ASP A 157 1.22 3.34 -20.23
N ARG A 158 2.50 3.45 -19.85
CA ARG A 158 3.27 2.35 -19.25
C ARG A 158 2.71 1.94 -17.89
N LEU A 159 2.31 2.91 -17.05
CA LEU A 159 1.63 2.66 -15.78
C LEU A 159 0.33 1.90 -15.99
N ALA A 160 -0.56 2.40 -16.85
CA ALA A 160 -1.85 1.79 -17.13
C ALA A 160 -1.70 0.34 -17.64
N GLN A 161 -0.75 0.09 -18.56
CA GLN A 161 -0.45 -1.25 -19.06
C GLN A 161 0.05 -2.20 -17.95
N SER A 162 0.93 -1.72 -17.08
CA SER A 162 1.48 -2.52 -15.98
C SER A 162 0.40 -2.83 -14.92
N LEU A 163 -0.41 -1.84 -14.56
CA LEU A 163 -1.55 -2.03 -13.66
C LEU A 163 -2.57 -3.03 -14.23
N ARG A 164 -2.86 -2.95 -15.53
CA ARG A 164 -3.77 -3.89 -16.21
C ARG A 164 -3.27 -5.33 -16.10
N LYS A 165 -1.99 -5.58 -16.36
CA LYS A 165 -1.38 -6.91 -16.20
C LYS A 165 -1.57 -7.47 -14.78
N CYS A 166 -1.36 -6.63 -13.75
CA CYS A 166 -1.53 -7.03 -12.35
C CYS A 166 -3.01 -7.27 -12.01
N TYR A 167 -3.90 -6.39 -12.48
CA TYR A 167 -5.34 -6.51 -12.26
C TYR A 167 -5.90 -7.81 -12.82
N ASP A 168 -5.46 -8.21 -14.00
CA ASP A 168 -5.91 -9.43 -14.68
C ASP A 168 -5.44 -10.72 -13.97
N ARG A 169 -4.45 -10.63 -13.08
CA ARG A 169 -3.99 -11.76 -12.22
C ARG A 169 -4.80 -11.91 -10.94
N LEU A 170 -5.58 -10.91 -10.55
CA LEU A 170 -6.35 -10.95 -9.31
C LEU A 170 -7.44 -12.03 -9.36
N GLY A 171 -7.49 -12.84 -8.33
CA GLY A 171 -8.60 -13.77 -8.09
C GLY A 171 -9.94 -13.06 -7.86
N PRO A 172 -11.04 -13.82 -7.77
CA PRO A 172 -12.39 -13.25 -7.64
C PRO A 172 -12.58 -12.40 -6.38
N ASP A 173 -11.96 -12.80 -5.27
CA ASP A 173 -12.09 -12.15 -3.96
C ASP A 173 -10.90 -11.24 -3.62
N GLN A 174 -9.98 -11.05 -4.57
CA GLN A 174 -8.80 -10.21 -4.38
C GLN A 174 -9.03 -8.81 -4.96
N ARG A 175 -8.46 -7.80 -4.29
CA ARG A 175 -8.54 -6.40 -4.71
C ARG A 175 -7.14 -5.79 -4.84
N MET A 176 -7.05 -4.78 -5.68
CA MET A 176 -5.90 -3.90 -5.81
C MET A 176 -6.23 -2.56 -5.15
N LEU A 177 -5.41 -2.13 -4.22
CA LEU A 177 -5.50 -0.82 -3.58
C LEU A 177 -4.41 0.07 -4.20
N LEU A 178 -4.82 1.13 -4.89
CA LEU A 178 -3.90 2.08 -5.51
C LEU A 178 -3.78 3.31 -4.63
N GLU A 179 -2.65 3.42 -3.96
CA GLU A 179 -2.28 4.56 -3.13
C GLU A 179 -1.59 5.63 -3.97
N TYR A 180 -1.79 6.88 -3.61
CA TYR A 180 -1.22 8.05 -4.28
C TYR A 180 -0.38 8.87 -3.32
N LYS A 181 0.60 9.59 -3.87
CA LYS A 181 1.42 10.55 -3.14
C LYS A 181 1.87 11.64 -4.12
N PHE A 182 1.76 12.91 -3.75
CA PHE A 182 1.94 14.00 -4.71
C PHE A 182 3.41 14.24 -5.10
N PHE A 183 4.39 13.88 -4.25
CA PHE A 183 5.81 13.80 -4.58
C PHE A 183 6.54 12.82 -3.65
N GLU A 184 7.70 12.34 -4.09
CA GLU A 184 8.50 11.36 -3.38
C GLU A 184 10.00 11.65 -3.50
N PRO A 185 10.72 11.70 -2.44
CA PRO A 185 10.41 12.18 -1.09
C PRO A 185 10.55 13.70 -1.01
N ALA A 186 9.78 14.46 -1.73
CA ALA A 186 9.76 15.91 -1.94
C ALA A 186 10.68 16.44 -3.07
N PHE A 187 11.21 15.58 -3.92
CA PHE A 187 12.13 15.99 -5.00
C PHE A 187 11.50 16.00 -6.38
N TYR A 188 10.44 15.23 -6.61
CA TYR A 188 9.76 15.13 -7.90
C TYR A 188 8.28 14.73 -7.73
N SER A 189 7.48 15.08 -8.74
CA SER A 189 6.08 14.64 -8.81
C SER A 189 6.02 13.16 -9.13
N THR A 190 5.19 12.42 -8.42
CA THR A 190 4.94 11.00 -8.71
C THR A 190 4.01 10.85 -9.91
N ASP A 191 3.98 9.65 -10.50
CA ASP A 191 3.09 9.32 -11.61
C ASP A 191 1.63 9.10 -11.16
N VAL A 192 1.40 8.88 -9.84
CA VAL A 192 0.07 8.86 -9.22
C VAL A 192 0.03 9.94 -8.13
N PRO A 193 -0.04 11.24 -8.51
CA PRO A 193 0.20 12.34 -7.59
C PRO A 193 -0.98 12.66 -6.66
N ASP A 194 -2.19 12.23 -7.01
CA ASP A 194 -3.40 12.60 -6.29
C ASP A 194 -4.50 11.53 -6.38
N TRP A 195 -5.51 11.70 -5.54
CA TRP A 195 -6.66 10.80 -5.48
C TRP A 195 -7.45 10.74 -6.79
N GLY A 196 -7.48 11.81 -7.57
CA GLY A 196 -8.20 11.85 -8.85
C GLY A 196 -7.53 10.98 -9.88
N THR A 197 -6.20 11.04 -9.99
CA THR A 197 -5.40 10.15 -10.86
C THR A 197 -5.57 8.69 -10.45
N SER A 198 -5.43 8.37 -9.15
CA SER A 198 -5.68 7.02 -8.64
C SER A 198 -7.10 6.55 -8.94
N TYR A 199 -8.10 7.41 -8.75
CA TYR A 199 -9.50 7.10 -9.04
C TYR A 199 -9.76 6.78 -10.51
N VAL A 200 -9.16 7.55 -11.43
CA VAL A 200 -9.31 7.30 -12.88
C VAL A 200 -8.72 5.94 -13.24
N HIS A 201 -7.51 5.62 -12.80
CA HIS A 201 -6.93 4.29 -13.02
C HIS A 201 -7.80 3.17 -12.43
N CYS A 202 -8.36 3.36 -11.24
CA CYS A 202 -9.27 2.38 -10.64
C CYS A 202 -10.57 2.20 -11.46
N LEU A 203 -11.10 3.26 -12.06
CA LEU A 203 -12.27 3.17 -12.95
C LEU A 203 -11.97 2.39 -14.22
N GLU A 204 -10.84 2.67 -14.86
CA GLU A 204 -10.41 2.02 -16.09
C GLU A 204 -10.09 0.54 -15.90
N LEU A 205 -9.53 0.17 -14.74
CA LEU A 205 -9.22 -1.21 -14.38
C LEU A 205 -10.47 -2.04 -14.11
N GLY A 206 -11.39 -1.56 -13.29
CA GLY A 206 -12.63 -2.26 -12.94
C GLY A 206 -12.91 -2.35 -11.44
N GLU A 207 -13.88 -3.16 -11.06
CA GLU A 207 -14.46 -3.15 -9.69
C GLU A 207 -13.51 -3.62 -8.58
N LYS A 208 -12.51 -4.44 -8.91
CA LYS A 208 -11.51 -4.92 -7.95
C LYS A 208 -10.40 -3.90 -7.66
N ALA A 209 -10.34 -2.78 -8.40
CA ALA A 209 -9.39 -1.71 -8.16
C ALA A 209 -10.03 -0.58 -7.34
N MET A 210 -9.39 -0.24 -6.23
CA MET A 210 -9.89 0.72 -5.24
C MET A 210 -8.80 1.70 -4.85
N VAL A 211 -9.20 2.90 -4.45
CA VAL A 211 -8.28 3.93 -3.98
C VAL A 211 -7.94 3.70 -2.50
N CYS A 212 -6.65 3.73 -2.17
CA CYS A 212 -6.19 3.86 -0.79
C CYS A 212 -5.95 5.34 -0.49
N VAL A 213 -6.59 5.86 0.55
CA VAL A 213 -6.41 7.25 1.00
C VAL A 213 -5.43 7.28 2.15
N ASP A 214 -4.20 7.74 1.87
CA ASP A 214 -3.26 8.09 2.92
C ASP A 214 -3.53 9.54 3.37
N THR A 215 -3.77 9.74 4.67
CA THR A 215 -4.12 11.06 5.20
C THR A 215 -2.94 12.02 5.27
N GLY A 216 -1.70 11.51 5.19
CA GLY A 216 -0.46 12.30 5.11
C GLY A 216 -0.10 12.75 3.68
N HIS A 217 -0.61 12.07 2.65
CA HIS A 217 -0.21 12.29 1.26
C HIS A 217 -0.99 13.42 0.55
N HIS A 218 -1.21 14.52 1.26
CA HIS A 218 -1.96 15.67 0.75
C HIS A 218 -1.24 17.00 1.03
N ALA A 219 -1.35 17.91 0.08
CA ALA A 219 -0.91 19.29 0.31
C ALA A 219 -1.68 19.91 1.48
N PRO A 220 -1.06 20.80 2.29
CA PRO A 220 -1.75 21.55 3.33
C PRO A 220 -3.00 22.26 2.81
N GLY A 221 -4.10 22.16 3.54
CA GLY A 221 -5.38 22.75 3.14
C GLY A 221 -6.27 21.87 2.25
N THR A 222 -5.83 20.67 1.84
CA THR A 222 -6.68 19.73 1.12
C THR A 222 -7.84 19.26 1.99
N ASN A 223 -9.05 19.28 1.43
CA ASN A 223 -10.25 18.75 2.11
C ASN A 223 -10.34 17.22 1.93
N ILE A 224 -9.70 16.51 2.85
CA ILE A 224 -9.64 15.03 2.82
C ILE A 224 -11.03 14.43 3.07
N GLU A 225 -11.85 15.06 3.90
CA GLU A 225 -13.21 14.63 4.20
C GLU A 225 -14.10 14.62 2.94
N TYR A 226 -13.90 15.61 2.05
CA TYR A 226 -14.58 15.65 0.75
C TYR A 226 -14.13 14.48 -0.14
N ILE A 227 -12.82 14.21 -0.21
CA ILE A 227 -12.24 13.10 -0.99
C ILE A 227 -12.87 11.77 -0.53
N VAL A 228 -12.88 11.54 0.78
CA VAL A 228 -13.46 10.32 1.39
C VAL A 228 -14.95 10.20 1.04
N ALA A 229 -15.73 11.27 1.21
CA ALA A 229 -17.16 11.27 0.90
C ALA A 229 -17.43 11.01 -0.60
N PHE A 230 -16.59 11.57 -1.48
CA PHE A 230 -16.67 11.34 -2.92
C PHE A 230 -16.38 9.88 -3.28
N LEU A 231 -15.26 9.33 -2.80
CA LEU A 231 -14.85 7.96 -3.09
C LEU A 231 -15.84 6.93 -2.51
N LEU A 232 -16.40 7.17 -1.32
CA LEU A 232 -17.48 6.35 -0.75
C LEU A 232 -18.71 6.34 -1.66
N ARG A 233 -19.17 7.53 -2.10
CA ARG A 233 -20.31 7.65 -3.02
C ARG A 233 -20.05 6.91 -4.34
N LYS A 234 -18.82 6.89 -4.81
CA LYS A 234 -18.41 6.22 -6.06
C LYS A 234 -18.10 4.74 -5.86
N LYS A 235 -18.16 4.23 -4.64
CA LYS A 235 -17.78 2.84 -4.28
C LYS A 235 -16.36 2.51 -4.71
N ARG A 236 -15.43 3.45 -4.47
CA ARG A 236 -14.01 3.32 -4.82
C ARG A 236 -13.06 3.59 -3.66
N LEU A 237 -13.57 3.88 -2.47
CA LEU A 237 -12.74 3.90 -1.26
C LEU A 237 -12.43 2.46 -0.84
N GLY A 238 -11.16 2.07 -0.91
CA GLY A 238 -10.69 0.71 -0.59
C GLY A 238 -10.13 0.60 0.81
N ALA A 239 -9.27 1.53 1.18
CA ALA A 239 -8.57 1.54 2.46
C ALA A 239 -8.16 2.97 2.86
N PHE A 240 -7.66 3.07 4.10
CA PHE A 240 -6.95 4.23 4.62
C PHE A 240 -5.55 3.83 5.08
N ASP A 241 -4.60 4.77 4.91
CA ASP A 241 -3.41 4.85 5.75
C ASP A 241 -3.56 6.11 6.63
N PHE A 242 -3.53 5.91 7.95
CA PHE A 242 -3.75 6.99 8.90
C PHE A 242 -2.43 7.63 9.32
N ASN A 243 -1.98 8.59 8.52
CA ASN A 243 -0.80 9.40 8.76
C ASN A 243 -1.15 10.84 9.16
N SER A 244 -0.14 11.63 9.51
CA SER A 244 -0.35 13.02 9.91
C SER A 244 -0.68 13.91 8.70
N ARG A 245 -1.87 14.47 8.68
CA ARG A 245 -2.29 15.41 7.62
C ARG A 245 -1.54 16.74 7.63
N PHE A 246 -0.80 17.05 8.69
CA PHE A 246 -0.21 18.38 8.88
C PHE A 246 1.13 18.57 8.20
N TYR A 247 1.83 17.50 7.87
CA TYR A 247 3.19 17.53 7.36
C TYR A 247 3.31 17.27 5.87
N ALA A 248 2.20 16.93 5.19
CA ALA A 248 2.14 16.63 3.75
C ALA A 248 2.97 15.39 3.31
N ASP A 249 3.60 14.73 4.24
CA ASP A 249 4.36 13.50 4.07
C ASP A 249 4.42 12.79 5.42
N ASP A 250 4.00 11.56 5.50
CA ASP A 250 3.94 10.59 6.62
C ASP A 250 4.16 11.14 8.03
#